data_38f55b82a39e539f5aa722788127687c
#
_entry.id   38f55b82a39e539f5aa722788127687c
#
_cell.length_a   1.000
_cell.length_b   1.000
_cell.length_c   1.000
_cell.angle_alpha   90.00
_cell.angle_beta   90.00
_cell.angle_gamma   90.00
#
_symmetry.space_group_name_H-M   'P 1'
#
loop_
_entity.id
_entity.type
_entity.pdbx_description
1 polymer ?
#
loop_
_entity_poly.entity_id
_entity_poly.type
_entity_poly.pdbx_seq_one_letter_code
_entity_poly.pdbx_strand_id
1 'polypeptide(L)'
;QGGLTSKAIKEAVPASFRTSKWVGIAKRARIIYYSPERVTGAELSGMTYEGLADPKWKGRLVIRKSSNIYNKSLVASLIANNGKKATAAWAEGVVANMARKPEGNDRAQIMAVAAGEADIAVANTYYLALMLSGKKGPEQQEAAGKVKAFFPNQDGRGTHMNISCAALVKGAPNKANAIALVEYLLTPEAQ
;
A
#
# COMPACT_ATOMS: atom_id res chain seq x y z
N GLN A 1 13.72 -21.46 24.30
CA GLN A 1 14.08 -20.06 24.36
C GLN A 1 14.76 -19.70 23.05
N GLY A 2 14.20 -18.85 22.25
CA GLY A 2 14.83 -18.44 21.00
C GLY A 2 13.81 -18.09 19.93
N GLY A 3 13.11 -17.00 20.11
CA GLY A 3 12.34 -16.32 19.08
C GLY A 3 13.06 -15.06 18.60
N LEU A 4 12.40 -14.25 17.79
CA LEU A 4 12.86 -12.95 17.33
C LEU A 4 12.72 -11.89 18.45
N THR A 5 13.49 -12.06 19.54
CA THR A 5 13.32 -11.29 20.79
C THR A 5 14.60 -10.65 21.30
N SER A 6 15.64 -10.59 20.47
CA SER A 6 16.92 -9.97 20.84
C SER A 6 16.78 -8.48 21.17
N LYS A 7 17.77 -7.91 21.83
CA LYS A 7 17.82 -6.49 22.16
C LYS A 7 17.81 -5.65 20.87
N ALA A 8 18.63 -6.02 19.87
CA ALA A 8 18.71 -5.33 18.59
C ALA A 8 17.34 -5.23 17.89
N ILE A 9 16.58 -6.34 17.82
CA ILE A 9 15.22 -6.34 17.24
C ILE A 9 14.28 -5.44 18.05
N LYS A 10 14.37 -5.47 19.38
CA LYS A 10 13.48 -4.66 20.24
C LYS A 10 13.74 -3.16 20.12
N GLU A 11 14.96 -2.78 19.89
CA GLU A 11 15.37 -1.38 19.70
C GLU A 11 15.03 -0.87 18.29
N ALA A 12 15.23 -1.71 17.27
CA ALA A 12 14.99 -1.33 15.88
C ALA A 12 13.51 -1.30 15.47
N VAL A 13 12.67 -2.18 16.07
CA VAL A 13 11.27 -2.36 15.63
C VAL A 13 10.29 -2.08 16.77
N PRO A 14 9.33 -1.15 16.58
CA PRO A 14 8.28 -0.86 17.58
C PRO A 14 7.50 -2.12 17.98
N ALA A 15 6.99 -2.16 19.21
CA ALA A 15 6.27 -3.31 19.75
C ALA A 15 5.03 -3.71 18.93
N SER A 16 4.37 -2.73 18.29
CA SER A 16 3.22 -2.95 17.40
C SER A 16 3.57 -3.71 16.12
N PHE A 17 4.87 -3.77 15.74
CA PHE A 17 5.33 -4.41 14.51
C PHE A 17 6.21 -5.63 14.77
N ARG A 18 6.13 -6.24 15.93
CA ARG A 18 6.87 -7.46 16.29
C ARG A 18 6.15 -8.30 17.33
N THR A 19 6.45 -9.59 17.30
CA THR A 19 6.14 -10.55 18.37
C THR A 19 7.36 -11.44 18.60
N SER A 20 7.25 -12.47 19.43
CA SER A 20 8.31 -13.49 19.54
C SER A 20 8.45 -14.37 18.31
N LYS A 21 7.48 -14.34 17.38
CA LYS A 21 7.41 -15.23 16.21
C LYS A 21 7.70 -14.53 14.89
N TRP A 22 7.43 -13.24 14.79
CA TRP A 22 7.65 -12.45 13.59
C TRP A 22 8.08 -11.02 13.91
N VAL A 23 8.75 -10.38 12.97
CA VAL A 23 9.18 -8.99 13.04
C VAL A 23 8.95 -8.30 11.69
N GLY A 24 8.47 -7.08 11.72
CA GLY A 24 8.37 -6.22 10.54
C GLY A 24 9.76 -5.76 10.09
N ILE A 25 10.06 -5.93 8.81
CA ILE A 25 11.36 -5.55 8.20
C ILE A 25 11.23 -4.40 7.21
N ALA A 26 10.06 -4.18 6.65
CA ALA A 26 9.80 -3.04 5.76
C ALA A 26 8.31 -2.68 5.80
N LYS A 27 8.01 -1.40 5.65
CA LYS A 27 6.65 -0.88 5.55
C LYS A 27 6.47 -0.07 4.28
N ARG A 28 5.26 -0.08 3.72
CA ARG A 28 4.89 0.66 2.52
C ARG A 28 3.46 1.15 2.62
N ALA A 29 3.23 2.40 2.24
CA ALA A 29 1.89 2.96 2.21
C ALA A 29 1.14 2.49 0.95
N ARG A 30 -0.16 2.23 1.09
CA ARG A 30 -1.08 2.07 -0.01
C ARG A 30 -1.85 3.38 -0.18
N ILE A 31 -1.55 4.14 -1.21
CA ILE A 31 -1.97 5.52 -1.38
C ILE A 31 -2.86 5.72 -2.60
N ILE A 32 -3.34 6.92 -2.79
CA ILE A 32 -4.04 7.36 -3.99
C ILE A 32 -3.05 8.08 -4.90
N TYR A 33 -2.98 7.69 -6.16
CA TYR A 33 -2.36 8.46 -7.22
C TYR A 33 -3.43 9.18 -8.01
N TYR A 34 -3.15 10.39 -8.48
CA TYR A 34 -4.11 11.20 -9.20
C TYR A 34 -3.46 12.01 -10.31
N SER A 35 -4.25 12.37 -11.32
CA SER A 35 -3.87 13.34 -12.33
C SER A 35 -4.08 14.76 -11.82
N PRO A 36 -3.03 15.60 -11.70
CA PRO A 36 -3.19 16.98 -11.25
C PRO A 36 -3.94 17.87 -12.26
N GLU A 37 -4.11 17.42 -13.49
CA GLU A 37 -4.85 18.12 -14.54
C GLU A 37 -6.37 17.87 -14.45
N ARG A 38 -6.79 16.71 -13.88
CA ARG A 38 -8.20 16.29 -13.85
C ARG A 38 -8.80 16.18 -12.46
N VAL A 39 -7.96 16.27 -11.42
CA VAL A 39 -8.38 16.23 -10.00
C VAL A 39 -7.84 17.47 -9.29
N THR A 40 -8.75 18.23 -8.73
CA THR A 40 -8.40 19.46 -8.00
C THR A 40 -8.01 19.16 -6.55
N GLY A 41 -7.27 20.09 -5.92
CA GLY A 41 -6.96 19.99 -4.49
C GLY A 41 -8.22 20.00 -3.61
N ALA A 42 -9.30 20.68 -4.03
CA ALA A 42 -10.58 20.70 -3.33
C ALA A 42 -11.25 19.32 -3.32
N GLU A 43 -11.17 18.54 -4.41
CA GLU A 43 -11.71 17.17 -4.48
C GLU A 43 -10.97 16.20 -3.55
N LEU A 44 -9.69 16.47 -3.27
CA LEU A 44 -8.84 15.66 -2.40
C LEU A 44 -8.84 16.12 -0.95
N SER A 45 -9.32 17.34 -0.66
CA SER A 45 -9.34 17.88 0.70
C SER A 45 -10.13 16.95 1.62
N GLY A 46 -9.51 16.49 2.72
CA GLY A 46 -10.11 15.55 3.67
C GLY A 46 -10.39 14.15 3.11
N MET A 47 -9.84 13.80 1.93
CA MET A 47 -10.10 12.53 1.26
C MET A 47 -9.65 11.34 2.10
N THR A 48 -10.54 10.38 2.24
CA THR A 48 -10.33 9.11 2.92
C THR A 48 -10.46 7.94 1.96
N TYR A 49 -10.10 6.72 2.40
CA TYR A 49 -10.43 5.51 1.61
C TYR A 49 -11.93 5.34 1.47
N GLU A 50 -12.68 5.70 2.50
CA GLU A 50 -14.14 5.65 2.48
C GLU A 50 -14.72 6.53 1.37
N GLY A 51 -14.11 7.68 1.15
CA GLY A 51 -14.47 8.62 0.08
C GLY A 51 -14.26 8.09 -1.34
N LEU A 52 -13.55 6.98 -1.53
CA LEU A 52 -13.44 6.31 -2.84
C LEU A 52 -14.78 5.73 -3.33
N ALA A 53 -15.73 5.51 -2.43
CA ALA A 53 -17.08 5.04 -2.76
C ALA A 53 -18.03 6.18 -3.15
N ASP A 54 -17.62 7.45 -3.02
CA ASP A 54 -18.42 8.60 -3.41
C ASP A 54 -18.73 8.58 -4.92
N PRO A 55 -19.99 8.73 -5.36
CA PRO A 55 -20.38 8.76 -6.77
C PRO A 55 -19.64 9.79 -7.65
N LYS A 56 -19.02 10.83 -7.06
CA LYS A 56 -18.17 11.78 -7.81
C LYS A 56 -17.01 11.12 -8.53
N TRP A 57 -16.60 9.92 -8.11
CA TRP A 57 -15.53 9.13 -8.72
C TRP A 57 -16.02 8.14 -9.78
N LYS A 58 -17.32 8.17 -10.15
CA LYS A 58 -17.89 7.24 -11.15
C LYS A 58 -17.16 7.34 -12.48
N GLY A 59 -16.62 6.20 -12.95
CA GLY A 59 -15.82 6.13 -14.17
C GLY A 59 -14.43 6.78 -14.08
N ARG A 60 -13.98 7.14 -12.86
CA ARG A 60 -12.72 7.90 -12.65
C ARG A 60 -11.70 7.15 -11.81
N LEU A 61 -12.03 5.95 -11.29
CA LEU A 61 -11.19 5.17 -10.38
C LEU A 61 -10.65 3.90 -11.05
N VAL A 62 -9.37 3.60 -10.87
CA VAL A 62 -8.79 2.29 -11.19
C VAL A 62 -8.10 1.70 -9.98
N ILE A 63 -8.21 0.39 -9.84
CA ILE A 63 -7.58 -0.40 -8.79
C ILE A 63 -7.30 -1.81 -9.31
N ARG A 64 -6.24 -2.44 -8.84
CA ARG A 64 -5.94 -3.82 -9.23
C ARG A 64 -6.94 -4.83 -8.64
N LYS A 65 -6.88 -6.09 -9.09
CA LYS A 65 -7.80 -7.17 -8.66
C LYS A 65 -7.86 -7.31 -7.13
N SER A 66 -9.08 -7.55 -6.62
CA SER A 66 -9.37 -7.77 -5.19
C SER A 66 -8.67 -9.00 -4.61
N SER A 67 -8.34 -10.00 -5.43
CA SER A 67 -7.58 -11.18 -5.00
C SER A 67 -6.15 -10.87 -4.55
N ASN A 68 -5.62 -9.70 -4.90
CA ASN A 68 -4.27 -9.30 -4.53
C ASN A 68 -4.15 -8.99 -3.04
N ILE A 69 -3.03 -9.41 -2.44
CA ILE A 69 -2.78 -9.27 -1.00
C ILE A 69 -2.83 -7.81 -0.51
N TYR A 70 -2.44 -6.84 -1.32
CA TYR A 70 -2.46 -5.42 -0.93
C TYR A 70 -3.89 -4.89 -0.80
N ASN A 71 -4.79 -5.27 -1.70
CA ASN A 71 -6.21 -4.93 -1.59
C ASN A 71 -6.86 -5.68 -0.43
N LYS A 72 -6.56 -6.97 -0.25
CA LYS A 72 -7.06 -7.74 0.91
C LYS A 72 -6.64 -7.10 2.23
N SER A 73 -5.41 -6.64 2.34
CA SER A 73 -4.89 -5.95 3.52
C SER A 73 -5.62 -4.62 3.78
N LEU A 74 -5.86 -3.80 2.73
CA LEU A 74 -6.64 -2.57 2.84
C LEU A 74 -8.07 -2.87 3.30
N VAL A 75 -8.75 -3.83 2.65
CA VAL A 75 -10.12 -4.23 3.02
C VAL A 75 -10.18 -4.75 4.46
N ALA A 76 -9.19 -5.56 4.89
CA ALA A 76 -9.11 -6.03 6.27
C ALA A 76 -8.97 -4.87 7.27
N SER A 77 -8.18 -3.85 6.93
CA SER A 77 -8.07 -2.63 7.74
C SER A 77 -9.39 -1.87 7.82
N LEU A 78 -10.13 -1.75 6.71
CA LEU A 78 -11.44 -1.12 6.67
C LEU A 78 -12.46 -1.91 7.53
N ILE A 79 -12.45 -3.24 7.45
CA ILE A 79 -13.30 -4.08 8.29
C ILE A 79 -12.99 -3.88 9.78
N ALA A 80 -11.72 -3.80 10.14
CA ALA A 80 -11.30 -3.60 11.52
C ALA A 80 -11.75 -2.25 12.10
N ASN A 81 -11.77 -1.20 11.26
CA ASN A 81 -12.12 0.15 11.69
C ASN A 81 -13.63 0.46 11.56
N ASN A 82 -14.28 -0.05 10.51
CA ASN A 82 -15.65 0.37 10.13
C ASN A 82 -16.67 -0.78 10.25
N GLY A 83 -16.21 -2.02 10.47
CA GLY A 83 -17.04 -3.21 10.48
C GLY A 83 -17.36 -3.76 9.09
N LYS A 84 -17.83 -5.01 9.04
CA LYS A 84 -18.08 -5.75 7.79
C LYS A 84 -19.16 -5.10 6.92
N LYS A 85 -20.28 -4.65 7.50
CA LYS A 85 -21.42 -4.09 6.75
C LYS A 85 -21.03 -2.81 6.02
N ALA A 86 -20.40 -1.86 6.71
CA ALA A 86 -19.97 -0.61 6.11
C ALA A 86 -18.87 -0.84 5.03
N THR A 87 -17.96 -1.79 5.27
CA THR A 87 -16.91 -2.13 4.29
C THR A 87 -17.49 -2.82 3.05
N ALA A 88 -18.54 -3.63 3.19
CA ALA A 88 -19.25 -4.22 2.03
C ALA A 88 -19.89 -3.13 1.15
N ALA A 89 -20.64 -2.21 1.75
CA ALA A 89 -21.22 -1.08 1.03
C ALA A 89 -20.15 -0.20 0.37
N TRP A 90 -19.03 0.05 1.05
CA TRP A 90 -17.88 0.73 0.47
C TRP A 90 -17.34 -0.01 -0.75
N ALA A 91 -17.17 -1.32 -0.69
CA ALA A 91 -16.67 -2.11 -1.80
C ALA A 91 -17.60 -2.07 -3.02
N GLU A 92 -18.92 -2.09 -2.81
CA GLU A 92 -19.92 -1.90 -3.87
C GLU A 92 -19.79 -0.53 -4.53
N GLY A 93 -19.66 0.54 -3.74
CA GLY A 93 -19.43 1.91 -4.24
C GLY A 93 -18.12 2.03 -5.02
N VAL A 94 -17.02 1.45 -4.53
CA VAL A 94 -15.74 1.41 -5.26
C VAL A 94 -15.87 0.68 -6.59
N VAL A 95 -16.58 -0.46 -6.64
CA VAL A 95 -16.83 -1.19 -7.89
C VAL A 95 -17.65 -0.36 -8.87
N ALA A 96 -18.68 0.34 -8.38
CA ALA A 96 -19.53 1.22 -9.20
C ALA A 96 -18.75 2.42 -9.79
N ASN A 97 -17.67 2.83 -9.14
CA ASN A 97 -16.83 3.96 -9.53
C ASN A 97 -15.66 3.59 -10.47
N MET A 98 -15.42 2.29 -10.70
CA MET A 98 -14.32 1.86 -11.56
C MET A 98 -14.50 2.31 -13.00
N ALA A 99 -13.46 2.87 -13.59
CA ALA A 99 -13.39 3.25 -15.01
C ALA A 99 -13.35 2.01 -15.92
N ARG A 100 -12.76 0.92 -15.44
CA ARG A 100 -12.64 -0.36 -16.15
C ARG A 100 -12.58 -1.54 -15.19
N LYS A 101 -12.70 -2.75 -15.73
CA LYS A 101 -12.47 -3.98 -14.94
C LYS A 101 -11.04 -4.00 -14.37
N PRO A 102 -10.88 -4.44 -13.09
CA PRO A 102 -9.56 -4.54 -12.48
C PRO A 102 -8.62 -5.47 -13.23
N GLU A 103 -7.49 -4.95 -13.65
CA GLU A 103 -6.44 -5.69 -14.36
C GLU A 103 -5.05 -5.14 -14.03
N GLY A 104 -4.00 -5.86 -14.42
CA GLY A 104 -2.62 -5.45 -14.23
C GLY A 104 -2.19 -5.35 -12.75
N ASN A 105 -0.99 -4.83 -12.57
CA ASN A 105 -0.40 -4.55 -11.26
C ASN A 105 -0.55 -3.06 -10.90
N ASP A 106 0.06 -2.62 -9.79
CA ASP A 106 -0.04 -1.22 -9.32
C ASP A 106 0.57 -0.22 -10.34
N ARG A 107 1.63 -0.59 -11.10
CA ARG A 107 2.17 0.27 -12.16
C ARG A 107 1.16 0.48 -13.29
N ALA A 108 0.43 -0.58 -13.67
CA ALA A 108 -0.60 -0.48 -14.68
C ALA A 108 -1.74 0.50 -14.26
N GLN A 109 -2.04 0.60 -12.96
CA GLN A 109 -2.99 1.58 -12.47
C GLN A 109 -2.44 3.02 -12.57
N ILE A 110 -1.16 3.22 -12.24
CA ILE A 110 -0.49 4.53 -12.38
C ILE A 110 -0.44 4.95 -13.85
N MET A 111 -0.10 4.03 -14.76
CA MET A 111 -0.08 4.28 -16.19
C MET A 111 -1.48 4.61 -16.74
N ALA A 112 -2.53 3.93 -16.28
CA ALA A 112 -3.90 4.23 -16.67
C ALA A 112 -4.32 5.67 -16.29
N VAL A 113 -3.92 6.15 -15.12
CA VAL A 113 -4.14 7.55 -14.72
C VAL A 113 -3.33 8.49 -15.62
N ALA A 114 -2.06 8.20 -15.88
CA ALA A 114 -1.22 9.01 -16.75
C ALA A 114 -1.75 9.10 -18.20
N ALA A 115 -2.37 8.01 -18.70
CA ALA A 115 -2.97 7.91 -20.03
C ALA A 115 -4.38 8.53 -20.12
N GLY A 116 -4.99 8.92 -19.00
CA GLY A 116 -6.34 9.50 -19.00
C GLY A 116 -7.49 8.47 -18.96
N GLU A 117 -7.20 7.18 -18.77
CA GLU A 117 -8.24 6.15 -18.62
C GLU A 117 -9.03 6.30 -17.29
N ALA A 118 -8.41 6.91 -16.28
CA ALA A 118 -9.00 7.23 -15.00
C ALA A 118 -8.32 8.47 -14.40
N ASP A 119 -8.92 9.06 -13.40
CA ASP A 119 -8.38 10.25 -12.75
C ASP A 119 -7.61 9.91 -11.46
N ILE A 120 -8.00 8.82 -10.79
CA ILE A 120 -7.37 8.34 -9.55
C ILE A 120 -7.09 6.83 -9.60
N ALA A 121 -6.03 6.42 -8.89
CA ALA A 121 -5.65 5.02 -8.73
C ALA A 121 -5.23 4.71 -7.29
N VAL A 122 -5.51 3.50 -6.81
CA VAL A 122 -5.00 3.02 -5.52
C VAL A 122 -3.82 2.08 -5.76
N ALA A 123 -2.63 2.48 -5.29
CA ALA A 123 -1.40 1.70 -5.45
C ALA A 123 -0.40 1.92 -4.30
N ASN A 124 0.62 1.07 -4.20
CA ASN A 124 1.65 1.21 -3.18
C ASN A 124 2.72 2.23 -3.58
N THR A 125 3.28 2.94 -2.60
CA THR A 125 4.24 4.05 -2.79
C THR A 125 5.47 3.68 -3.61
N TYR A 126 6.07 2.52 -3.38
CA TYR A 126 7.33 2.13 -4.02
C TYR A 126 7.23 1.93 -5.54
N TYR A 127 6.01 1.70 -6.07
CA TYR A 127 5.85 1.56 -7.53
C TYR A 127 6.11 2.86 -8.27
N LEU A 128 5.64 3.99 -7.77
CA LEU A 128 5.94 5.29 -8.38
C LEU A 128 7.44 5.60 -8.31
N ALA A 129 8.07 5.38 -7.15
CA ALA A 129 9.50 5.58 -6.99
C ALA A 129 10.32 4.74 -8.00
N LEU A 130 9.93 3.48 -8.18
CA LEU A 130 10.56 2.58 -9.16
C LEU A 130 10.37 3.05 -10.60
N MET A 131 9.19 3.59 -10.95
CA MET A 131 8.92 4.14 -12.28
C MET A 131 9.74 5.42 -12.51
N LEU A 132 9.75 6.34 -11.57
CA LEU A 132 10.52 7.59 -11.63
C LEU A 132 12.03 7.36 -11.76
N SER A 133 12.55 6.28 -11.17
CA SER A 133 13.99 5.94 -11.29
C SER A 133 14.45 5.55 -12.70
N GLY A 134 13.53 5.42 -13.66
CA GLY A 134 13.83 5.00 -15.02
C GLY A 134 14.14 3.50 -15.19
N LYS A 135 14.28 2.73 -14.10
CA LYS A 135 14.60 1.28 -14.14
C LYS A 135 13.53 0.43 -14.85
N LYS A 136 12.37 1.00 -15.16
CA LYS A 136 11.26 0.33 -15.88
C LYS A 136 11.04 0.86 -17.29
N GLY A 137 11.99 1.62 -17.80
CA GLY A 137 11.97 2.21 -19.12
C GLY A 137 11.39 3.62 -19.18
N PRO A 138 11.67 4.34 -20.27
CA PRO A 138 11.31 5.76 -20.42
C PRO A 138 9.80 5.99 -20.41
N GLU A 139 9.00 5.11 -21.01
CA GLU A 139 7.55 5.21 -21.03
C GLU A 139 6.94 5.26 -19.62
N GLN A 140 7.38 4.34 -18.74
CA GLN A 140 6.89 4.34 -17.35
C GLN A 140 7.42 5.52 -16.54
N GLN A 141 8.62 5.98 -16.84
CA GLN A 141 9.18 7.17 -16.21
C GLN A 141 8.40 8.42 -16.57
N GLU A 142 8.07 8.60 -17.85
CA GLU A 142 7.22 9.69 -18.34
C GLU A 142 5.83 9.65 -17.71
N ALA A 143 5.18 8.47 -17.72
CA ALA A 143 3.87 8.28 -17.08
C ALA A 143 3.89 8.64 -15.59
N ALA A 144 4.95 8.25 -14.87
CA ALA A 144 5.12 8.58 -13.45
C ALA A 144 5.23 10.09 -13.21
N GLY A 145 5.80 10.85 -14.14
CA GLY A 145 5.87 12.31 -14.07
C GLY A 145 4.51 13.02 -14.19
N LYS A 146 3.52 12.37 -14.80
CA LYS A 146 2.17 12.91 -15.02
C LYS A 146 1.22 12.73 -13.85
N VAL A 147 1.60 11.99 -12.81
CA VAL A 147 0.76 11.71 -11.65
C VAL A 147 1.35 12.27 -10.37
N LYS A 148 0.49 12.53 -9.39
CA LYS A 148 0.89 12.92 -8.04
C LYS A 148 0.38 11.92 -7.01
N ALA A 149 1.06 11.88 -5.86
CA ALA A 149 0.72 11.03 -4.74
C ALA A 149 -0.14 11.79 -3.72
N PHE A 150 -1.18 11.15 -3.20
CA PHE A 150 -2.01 11.64 -2.12
C PHE A 150 -2.14 10.57 -1.04
N PHE A 151 -1.91 10.96 0.21
CA PHE A 151 -2.00 10.09 1.39
C PHE A 151 -3.36 10.28 2.05
N PRO A 152 -4.32 9.34 1.93
CA PRO A 152 -5.66 9.49 2.49
C PRO A 152 -5.68 9.33 4.01
N ASN A 153 -6.81 9.73 4.64
CA ASN A 153 -7.11 9.60 6.08
C ASN A 153 -6.16 10.37 7.02
N GLN A 154 -5.51 11.47 6.58
CA GLN A 154 -4.54 12.21 7.40
C GLN A 154 -5.15 12.86 8.63
N ASP A 155 -6.41 13.29 8.55
CA ASP A 155 -7.16 13.90 9.67
C ASP A 155 -7.75 12.85 10.63
N GLY A 156 -7.30 11.60 10.57
CA GLY A 156 -7.81 10.51 11.37
C GLY A 156 -6.78 9.41 11.62
N ARG A 157 -7.10 8.17 11.24
CA ARG A 157 -6.25 7.00 11.50
C ARG A 157 -4.99 6.91 10.64
N GLY A 158 -4.81 7.82 9.71
CA GLY A 158 -3.69 7.82 8.77
C GLY A 158 -3.84 6.84 7.60
N THR A 159 -2.87 6.91 6.71
CA THR A 159 -2.79 6.04 5.53
C THR A 159 -2.47 4.60 5.93
N HIS A 160 -3.13 3.64 5.29
CA HIS A 160 -2.89 2.20 5.49
C HIS A 160 -1.46 1.82 5.12
N MET A 161 -0.78 1.15 6.06
CA MET A 161 0.59 0.65 5.89
C MET A 161 0.60 -0.86 5.76
N ASN A 162 1.13 -1.37 4.66
CA ASN A 162 1.48 -2.78 4.51
C ASN A 162 2.88 -3.04 5.09
N ILE A 163 3.03 -4.16 5.78
CA ILE A 163 4.28 -4.55 6.43
C ILE A 163 4.78 -5.86 5.84
N SER A 164 6.04 -5.88 5.40
CA SER A 164 6.76 -7.13 5.14
C SER A 164 7.37 -7.62 6.43
N CYS A 165 7.16 -8.90 6.71
CA CYS A 165 7.61 -9.52 7.95
C CYS A 165 8.58 -10.66 7.66
N ALA A 166 9.54 -10.84 8.57
CA ALA A 166 10.30 -12.08 8.71
C ALA A 166 9.74 -12.89 9.87
N ALA A 167 9.70 -14.20 9.72
CA ALA A 167 9.30 -15.11 10.77
C ALA A 167 10.29 -16.28 10.86
N LEU A 168 10.52 -16.74 12.09
CA LEU A 168 11.37 -17.91 12.32
C LEU A 168 10.51 -19.18 12.23
N VAL A 169 10.87 -20.06 11.30
CA VAL A 169 10.17 -21.34 11.12
C VAL A 169 10.46 -22.27 12.29
N LYS A 170 9.42 -22.95 12.79
CA LYS A 170 9.59 -23.97 13.82
C LYS A 170 10.47 -25.11 13.28
N GLY A 171 11.54 -25.44 14.03
CA GLY A 171 12.48 -26.47 13.60
C GLY A 171 13.54 -26.01 12.59
N ALA A 172 13.69 -24.70 12.36
CA ALA A 172 14.74 -24.17 11.49
C ALA A 172 16.14 -24.72 11.90
N PRO A 173 16.87 -25.38 11.00
CA PRO A 173 18.15 -26.02 11.35
C PRO A 173 19.26 -25.00 11.70
N ASN A 174 19.22 -23.82 11.07
CA ASN A 174 20.20 -22.76 11.23
C ASN A 174 19.62 -21.53 11.94
N LYS A 175 18.95 -21.77 13.08
CA LYS A 175 18.19 -20.75 13.81
C LYS A 175 19.02 -19.52 14.19
N ALA A 176 20.25 -19.70 14.66
CA ALA A 176 21.13 -18.60 15.04
C ALA A 176 21.43 -17.69 13.84
N ASN A 177 21.79 -18.29 12.69
CA ASN A 177 22.04 -17.54 11.46
C ASN A 177 20.80 -16.83 10.93
N ALA A 178 19.61 -17.45 11.05
CA ALA A 178 18.36 -16.82 10.67
C ALA A 178 18.04 -15.57 11.53
N ILE A 179 18.32 -15.63 12.82
CA ILE A 179 18.16 -14.47 13.71
C ILE A 179 19.17 -13.40 13.36
N ALA A 180 20.46 -13.74 13.17
CA ALA A 180 21.50 -12.80 12.77
C ALA A 180 21.18 -12.12 11.43
N LEU A 181 20.63 -12.85 10.45
CA LEU A 181 20.16 -12.26 9.19
C LEU A 181 19.05 -11.23 9.42
N VAL A 182 18.07 -11.55 10.27
CA VAL A 182 16.98 -10.62 10.57
C VAL A 182 17.52 -9.37 11.28
N GLU A 183 18.45 -9.53 12.21
CA GLU A 183 19.13 -8.40 12.89
C GLU A 183 19.88 -7.53 11.90
N TYR A 184 20.64 -8.13 10.97
CA TYR A 184 21.31 -7.40 9.89
C TYR A 184 20.32 -6.62 9.01
N LEU A 185 19.21 -7.24 8.58
CA LEU A 185 18.19 -6.59 7.77
C LEU A 185 17.53 -5.38 8.46
N LEU A 186 17.67 -5.24 9.77
CA LEU A 186 17.14 -4.10 10.55
C LEU A 186 18.20 -3.00 10.77
N THR A 187 19.42 -3.18 10.33
CA THR A 187 20.47 -2.16 10.44
C THR A 187 20.26 -1.04 9.42
N PRO A 188 20.74 0.19 9.70
CA PRO A 188 20.72 1.28 8.72
C PRO A 188 21.42 0.95 7.41
N GLU A 189 22.48 0.10 7.46
CA GLU A 189 23.24 -0.32 6.29
C GLU A 189 22.40 -1.16 5.33
N ALA A 190 21.51 -2.00 5.86
CA ALA A 190 20.67 -2.89 5.05
C ALA A 190 19.37 -2.21 4.56
N GLN A 191 18.93 -1.10 5.22
CA GLN A 191 17.70 -0.36 4.90
C GLN A 191 17.96 0.77 3.90
#